data_83534753894461ebea62574dac3a33e5
#
_entry.id   83534753894461ebea62574dac3a33e5
#
_cell.length_a   1.000
_cell.length_b   1.000
_cell.length_c   1.000
_cell.angle_alpha   90.00
_cell.angle_beta   90.00
_cell.angle_gamma   90.00
#
_symmetry.space_group_name_H-M   'P 1'
#
loop_
_entity.id
_entity.type
_entity.pdbx_description
1 polymer ?
#
loop_
_entity_poly.entity_id
_entity_poly.type
_entity_poly.pdbx_seq_one_letter_code
_entity_poly.pdbx_strand_id
1 'polypeptide(L)'
;MGFEAGRVSKSYLALTEGVLAQDTGSLKLAIGRAATGRHVLMSCRGDARDPRPAQTNYEVIERFPHHTLVKATPLTGRNHQIRVHLAHIGHPLIGDEFYKAHGQFHPLRPKFIPNPDDPDEEEPDPGPIETGLPIRRHALHACRLALAHPITGLWMEFHSSLPPDFVQTIQVLRAMVTTDSERRT
;
A
#
# COMPACT_ATOMS: atom_id res chain seq x y z
N MET A 1 3.85 20.50 10.44
CA MET A 1 5.27 20.74 10.73
C MET A 1 5.99 19.61 11.51
N GLY A 2 5.38 18.44 11.81
CA GLY A 2 6.03 17.36 12.58
C GLY A 2 6.67 16.24 11.78
N PHE A 3 6.34 16.12 10.49
CA PHE A 3 6.75 14.95 9.67
C PHE A 3 8.14 15.10 9.02
N GLU A 4 8.72 16.29 9.00
CA GLU A 4 9.96 16.57 8.24
C GLU A 4 11.26 16.43 9.05
N ALA A 5 11.20 16.20 10.35
CA ALA A 5 12.39 16.30 11.22
C ALA A 5 12.82 15.00 11.91
N GLY A 6 12.46 13.81 11.38
CA GLY A 6 12.82 12.55 12.04
C GLY A 6 12.13 12.31 13.40
N ARG A 7 11.16 13.17 13.76
CA ARG A 7 10.43 13.11 15.04
C ARG A 7 9.24 12.16 15.01
N VAL A 8 8.95 11.57 13.87
CA VAL A 8 7.84 10.60 13.69
C VAL A 8 8.37 9.40 12.94
N SER A 9 8.25 8.23 13.52
CA SER A 9 8.56 6.94 12.89
C SER A 9 7.27 6.16 12.70
N LYS A 10 7.08 5.60 11.49
CA LYS A 10 5.90 4.81 11.13
C LYS A 10 6.36 3.49 10.52
N SER A 11 5.67 2.40 10.86
CA SER A 11 5.84 1.14 10.18
C SER A 11 4.50 0.57 9.75
N TYR A 12 4.50 -0.06 8.60
CA TYR A 12 3.33 -0.66 7.99
C TYR A 12 3.62 -2.12 7.66
N LEU A 13 2.62 -2.96 7.76
CA LEU A 13 2.63 -4.29 7.15
C LEU A 13 1.85 -4.22 5.83
N ALA A 14 2.42 -4.82 4.80
CA ALA A 14 1.85 -4.82 3.46
C ALA A 14 1.94 -6.21 2.85
N LEU A 15 0.86 -6.68 2.22
CA LEU A 15 0.87 -7.87 1.36
C LEU A 15 0.93 -7.42 -0.09
N THR A 16 1.93 -7.91 -0.82
CA THR A 16 2.18 -7.55 -2.21
C THR A 16 1.93 -8.72 -3.14
N GLU A 17 1.57 -8.43 -4.37
CA GLU A 17 1.62 -9.37 -5.48
C GLU A 17 3.07 -9.65 -5.87
N GLY A 18 3.33 -10.88 -6.29
CA GLY A 18 4.66 -11.33 -6.67
C GLY A 18 5.60 -11.56 -5.48
N VAL A 19 6.75 -12.15 -5.78
CA VAL A 19 7.76 -12.53 -4.78
C VAL A 19 8.95 -11.60 -4.88
N LEU A 20 9.16 -10.76 -3.84
CA LEU A 20 10.33 -9.90 -3.77
C LEU A 20 11.59 -10.76 -3.58
N ALA A 21 12.58 -10.56 -4.46
CA ALA A 21 13.82 -11.34 -4.44
C ALA A 21 14.74 -10.96 -3.27
N GLN A 22 14.81 -9.68 -2.94
CA GLN A 22 15.70 -9.16 -1.89
C GLN A 22 14.97 -9.10 -0.55
N ASP A 23 15.66 -9.50 0.53
CA ASP A 23 15.10 -9.49 1.89
C ASP A 23 14.86 -8.08 2.43
N THR A 24 15.66 -7.13 2.01
CA THR A 24 15.52 -5.72 2.39
C THR A 24 15.79 -4.81 1.20
N GLY A 25 15.26 -3.60 1.25
CA GLY A 25 15.54 -2.60 0.22
C GLY A 25 15.18 -1.18 0.63
N SER A 26 15.69 -0.22 -0.14
CA SER A 26 15.43 1.20 0.04
C SER A 26 15.00 1.82 -1.29
N LEU A 27 13.74 2.20 -1.39
CA LEU A 27 13.13 2.79 -2.58
C LEU A 27 13.24 4.32 -2.47
N LYS A 28 14.21 4.88 -3.18
CA LYS A 28 14.48 6.33 -3.25
C LYS A 28 13.97 6.87 -4.57
N LEU A 29 12.67 7.04 -4.70
CA LEU A 29 11.99 7.43 -5.93
C LEU A 29 11.12 8.65 -5.66
N ALA A 30 11.31 9.73 -6.41
CA ALA A 30 10.47 10.91 -6.26
C ALA A 30 9.01 10.58 -6.67
N ILE A 31 8.05 11.12 -5.92
CA ILE A 31 6.63 10.94 -6.15
C ILE A 31 6.00 12.27 -6.53
N GLY A 32 5.32 12.29 -7.66
CA GLY A 32 4.52 13.40 -8.15
C GLY A 32 3.09 12.99 -8.48
N ARG A 33 2.28 13.94 -8.92
CA ARG A 33 0.94 13.65 -9.45
C ARG A 33 1.06 12.94 -10.80
N ALA A 34 0.27 11.90 -11.01
CA ALA A 34 0.24 11.20 -12.30
C ALA A 34 -0.19 12.17 -13.43
N ALA A 35 0.39 12.00 -14.62
CA ALA A 35 0.04 12.81 -15.78
C ALA A 35 -1.39 12.58 -16.28
N THR A 36 -1.99 11.43 -15.95
CA THR A 36 -3.38 11.08 -16.26
C THR A 36 -4.34 11.89 -15.38
N GLY A 37 -5.16 12.70 -15.97
CA GLY A 37 -6.15 13.67 -15.53
C GLY A 37 -6.90 13.56 -14.18
N ARG A 38 -6.62 12.60 -13.30
CA ARG A 38 -7.24 12.51 -11.97
C ARG A 38 -6.25 12.90 -10.88
N HIS A 39 -6.61 13.91 -10.09
CA HIS A 39 -5.78 14.52 -9.05
C HIS A 39 -5.35 13.60 -7.90
N VAL A 40 -5.98 12.44 -7.74
CA VAL A 40 -5.71 11.51 -6.64
C VAL A 40 -4.56 10.53 -6.93
N LEU A 41 -4.21 10.30 -8.21
CA LEU A 41 -3.18 9.35 -8.57
C LEU A 41 -1.79 9.96 -8.46
N MET A 42 -0.90 9.18 -7.85
CA MET A 42 0.52 9.52 -7.70
C MET A 42 1.37 8.62 -8.57
N SER A 43 2.57 9.05 -8.94
CA SER A 43 3.47 8.31 -9.82
C SER A 43 4.93 8.56 -9.47
N CYS A 44 5.78 7.53 -9.67
CA CYS A 44 7.24 7.65 -9.69
C CYS A 44 7.81 7.69 -11.10
N ARG A 45 6.98 7.78 -12.14
CA ARG A 45 7.43 7.82 -13.52
C ARG A 45 8.00 9.19 -13.86
N GLY A 46 8.83 9.24 -14.91
CA GLY A 46 9.46 10.48 -15.36
C GLY A 46 8.49 11.57 -15.84
N ASP A 47 7.23 11.21 -16.16
CA ASP A 47 6.16 12.11 -16.57
C ASP A 47 5.31 12.66 -15.39
N ALA A 48 5.64 12.28 -14.15
CA ALA A 48 4.95 12.76 -12.96
C ALA A 48 5.10 14.28 -12.79
N ARG A 49 4.01 14.96 -12.42
CA ARG A 49 4.00 16.40 -12.20
C ARG A 49 4.38 16.73 -10.76
N ASP A 50 5.16 17.79 -10.57
CA ASP A 50 5.63 18.29 -9.27
C ASP A 50 6.23 17.18 -8.38
N PRO A 51 7.20 16.39 -8.88
CA PRO A 51 7.76 15.27 -8.12
C PRO A 51 8.55 15.78 -6.91
N ARG A 52 8.31 15.14 -5.76
CA ARG A 52 9.01 15.45 -4.51
C ARG A 52 9.80 14.24 -4.03
N PRO A 53 11.00 14.42 -3.48
CA PRO A 53 11.77 13.31 -2.93
C PRO A 53 10.95 12.48 -1.96
N ALA A 54 11.04 11.17 -2.12
CA ALA A 54 10.41 10.20 -1.25
C ALA A 54 11.32 9.00 -1.03
N GLN A 55 11.24 8.41 0.17
CA GLN A 55 12.02 7.24 0.52
C GLN A 55 11.20 6.29 1.37
N THR A 56 11.16 5.01 0.98
CA THR A 56 10.55 3.92 1.73
C THR A 56 11.57 2.79 1.85
N ASN A 57 11.88 2.39 3.08
CA ASN A 57 12.60 1.16 3.34
C ASN A 57 11.62 0.01 3.48
N TYR A 58 12.00 -1.19 3.04
CA TYR A 58 11.22 -2.40 3.28
C TYR A 58 12.09 -3.55 3.79
N GLU A 59 11.46 -4.46 4.50
CA GLU A 59 12.00 -5.72 5.00
C GLU A 59 10.96 -6.81 4.69
N VAL A 60 11.39 -7.90 4.04
CA VAL A 60 10.54 -9.07 3.79
C VAL A 60 10.38 -9.85 5.09
N ILE A 61 9.13 -10.05 5.50
CA ILE A 61 8.77 -10.83 6.68
C ILE A 61 8.53 -12.29 6.30
N GLU A 62 7.80 -12.51 5.19
CA GLU A 62 7.44 -13.85 4.73
C GLU A 62 7.18 -13.84 3.22
N ARG A 63 7.59 -14.92 2.54
CA ARG A 63 7.31 -15.16 1.12
C ARG A 63 6.33 -16.31 0.97
N PHE A 64 5.36 -16.10 0.08
CA PHE A 64 4.39 -17.11 -0.36
C PHE A 64 4.63 -17.42 -1.84
N PRO A 65 4.00 -18.45 -2.45
CA PRO A 65 4.25 -18.82 -3.85
C PRO A 65 4.12 -17.67 -4.86
N HIS A 66 3.17 -16.75 -4.63
CA HIS A 66 2.88 -15.64 -5.54
C HIS A 66 2.75 -14.28 -4.85
N HIS A 67 3.07 -14.19 -3.55
CA HIS A 67 2.88 -12.99 -2.74
C HIS A 67 4.03 -12.81 -1.75
N THR A 68 4.15 -11.60 -1.20
CA THR A 68 5.14 -11.32 -0.15
C THR A 68 4.52 -10.46 0.95
N LEU A 69 4.73 -10.84 2.21
CA LEU A 69 4.48 -9.99 3.36
C LEU A 69 5.72 -9.16 3.64
N VAL A 70 5.59 -7.84 3.62
CA VAL A 70 6.68 -6.91 3.89
C VAL A 70 6.33 -5.96 5.02
N LYS A 71 7.34 -5.55 5.78
CA LYS A 71 7.29 -4.39 6.66
C LYS A 71 7.86 -3.20 5.90
N ALA A 72 7.06 -2.17 5.69
CA ALA A 72 7.44 -0.94 5.01
C ALA A 72 7.59 0.20 6.02
N THR A 73 8.71 0.90 5.95
CA THR A 73 9.04 2.05 6.81
C THR A 73 9.28 3.29 5.94
N PRO A 74 8.27 4.13 5.73
CA PRO A 74 8.42 5.35 4.97
C PRO A 74 9.18 6.40 5.79
N LEU A 75 10.28 6.92 5.23
CA LEU A 75 11.07 8.00 5.82
C LEU A 75 10.55 9.39 5.47
N THR A 76 9.67 9.46 4.49
CA THR A 76 8.92 10.65 4.05
C THR A 76 7.42 10.34 4.09
N GLY A 77 6.56 11.34 3.88
CA GLY A 77 5.09 11.17 3.96
C GLY A 77 4.39 11.72 2.72
N ARG A 78 4.63 11.15 1.54
CA ARG A 78 3.91 11.53 0.31
C ARG A 78 2.61 10.74 0.19
N ASN A 79 1.62 11.32 -0.48
CA ASN A 79 0.36 10.64 -0.74
C ASN A 79 0.61 9.31 -1.46
N HIS A 80 -0.05 8.25 -1.02
CA HIS A 80 0.05 6.88 -1.54
C HIS A 80 1.48 6.31 -1.59
N GLN A 81 2.43 6.86 -0.85
CA GLN A 81 3.86 6.60 -1.01
C GLN A 81 4.22 5.11 -1.05
N ILE A 82 3.78 4.31 -0.08
CA ILE A 82 4.10 2.87 -0.01
C ILE A 82 3.47 2.15 -1.21
N ARG A 83 2.21 2.44 -1.53
CA ARG A 83 1.47 1.86 -2.65
C ARG A 83 2.20 2.10 -3.97
N VAL A 84 2.56 3.36 -4.25
CA VAL A 84 3.24 3.79 -5.48
C VAL A 84 4.63 3.19 -5.59
N HIS A 85 5.41 3.21 -4.51
CA HIS A 85 6.77 2.68 -4.50
C HIS A 85 6.80 1.18 -4.79
N LEU A 86 5.98 0.38 -4.09
CA LEU A 86 5.92 -1.06 -4.28
C LEU A 86 5.38 -1.43 -5.68
N ALA A 87 4.34 -0.75 -6.14
CA ALA A 87 3.80 -0.94 -7.48
C ALA A 87 4.83 -0.58 -8.58
N HIS A 88 5.62 0.49 -8.38
CA HIS A 88 6.64 0.91 -9.33
C HIS A 88 7.71 -0.16 -9.56
N ILE A 89 8.12 -0.86 -8.50
CA ILE A 89 9.11 -1.95 -8.59
C ILE A 89 8.50 -3.30 -9.00
N GLY A 90 7.22 -3.34 -9.38
CA GLY A 90 6.56 -4.54 -9.89
C GLY A 90 5.75 -5.33 -8.86
N HIS A 91 5.64 -4.85 -7.61
CA HIS A 91 4.98 -5.53 -6.51
C HIS A 91 3.85 -4.67 -5.91
N PRO A 92 2.72 -4.46 -6.63
CA PRO A 92 1.58 -3.72 -6.11
C PRO A 92 0.99 -4.42 -4.86
N LEU A 93 0.24 -3.69 -4.07
CA LEU A 93 -0.49 -4.29 -2.95
C LEU A 93 -1.63 -5.16 -3.46
N ILE A 94 -1.86 -6.29 -2.80
CA ILE A 94 -3.08 -7.07 -3.02
C ILE A 94 -4.29 -6.15 -2.78
N GLY A 95 -5.25 -6.17 -3.71
CA GLY A 95 -6.47 -5.37 -3.61
C GLY A 95 -6.26 -3.86 -3.76
N ASP A 96 -5.18 -3.43 -4.40
CA ASP A 96 -4.99 -2.02 -4.72
C ASP A 96 -5.87 -1.62 -5.91
N GLU A 97 -6.83 -0.72 -5.68
CA GLU A 97 -7.78 -0.27 -6.69
C GLU A 97 -7.17 0.65 -7.76
N PHE A 98 -5.98 1.24 -7.47
CA PHE A 98 -5.38 2.25 -8.34
C PHE A 98 -4.13 1.75 -9.05
N TYR A 99 -3.25 1.05 -8.33
CA TYR A 99 -1.90 0.79 -8.77
C TYR A 99 -1.69 -0.65 -9.20
N LYS A 100 -1.14 -0.81 -10.40
CA LYS A 100 -0.66 -2.07 -10.98
C LYS A 100 0.86 -2.12 -10.98
N ALA A 101 1.41 -3.31 -11.26
CA ALA A 101 2.84 -3.51 -11.42
C ALA A 101 3.46 -2.52 -12.42
N HIS A 102 4.73 -2.18 -12.18
CA HIS A 102 5.55 -1.30 -13.03
C HIS A 102 4.97 0.11 -13.22
N GLY A 103 4.31 0.64 -12.18
CA GLY A 103 3.76 2.00 -12.19
C GLY A 103 2.59 2.21 -13.15
N GLN A 104 1.94 1.14 -13.54
CA GLN A 104 0.68 1.21 -14.29
C GLN A 104 -0.51 1.48 -13.36
N PHE A 105 -1.63 1.85 -13.96
CA PHE A 105 -2.87 2.10 -13.22
C PHE A 105 -3.97 1.12 -13.66
N HIS A 106 -4.86 0.79 -12.73
CA HIS A 106 -6.13 0.17 -13.09
C HIS A 106 -6.99 1.16 -13.88
N PRO A 107 -7.86 0.68 -14.78
CA PRO A 107 -8.88 1.53 -15.38
C PRO A 107 -9.63 2.25 -14.28
N LEU A 108 -9.67 3.57 -14.36
CA LEU A 108 -10.42 4.34 -13.38
C LEU A 108 -11.91 4.17 -13.67
N ARG A 109 -12.69 3.94 -12.62
CA ARG A 109 -14.15 3.91 -12.74
C ARG A 109 -14.63 5.24 -13.35
N PRO A 110 -15.70 5.24 -14.15
CA PRO A 110 -16.33 6.47 -14.59
C PRO A 110 -16.64 7.35 -13.38
N LYS A 111 -16.45 8.66 -13.51
CA LYS A 111 -16.89 9.58 -12.46
C LYS A 111 -18.40 9.46 -12.34
N PHE A 112 -18.91 9.18 -11.15
CA PHE A 112 -20.31 9.32 -10.87
C PHE A 112 -20.73 10.77 -11.11
N ILE A 113 -21.76 10.97 -11.90
CA ILE A 113 -22.38 12.27 -12.13
C ILE A 113 -23.81 12.11 -11.66
N PRO A 114 -24.18 12.70 -10.50
CA PRO A 114 -25.55 12.61 -10.00
C PRO A 114 -26.54 13.11 -11.05
N ASN A 115 -27.69 12.49 -11.09
CA ASN A 115 -28.78 12.98 -11.93
C ASN A 115 -29.19 14.39 -11.45
N PRO A 116 -29.22 15.41 -12.33
CA PRO A 116 -29.64 16.76 -11.94
C PRO A 116 -31.04 16.82 -11.34
N ASP A 117 -31.91 15.87 -11.70
CA ASP A 117 -33.29 15.77 -11.24
C ASP A 117 -33.43 14.97 -9.93
N ASP A 118 -32.37 14.36 -9.43
CA ASP A 118 -32.30 13.65 -8.15
C ASP A 118 -31.04 14.08 -7.36
N PRO A 119 -31.13 15.20 -6.65
CA PRO A 119 -29.98 15.75 -5.94
C PRO A 119 -29.51 14.86 -4.75
N ASP A 120 -30.33 13.93 -4.31
CA ASP A 120 -30.06 13.00 -3.21
C ASP A 120 -29.50 11.64 -3.73
N GLU A 121 -29.29 11.51 -5.06
CA GLU A 121 -28.69 10.32 -5.65
C GLU A 121 -27.24 10.16 -5.15
N GLU A 122 -27.01 9.14 -4.34
CA GLU A 122 -25.67 8.81 -3.81
C GLU A 122 -24.83 8.05 -4.85
N GLU A 123 -23.51 8.28 -4.84
CA GLU A 123 -22.60 7.47 -5.62
C GLU A 123 -22.75 6.00 -5.21
N PRO A 124 -23.06 5.07 -6.14
CA PRO A 124 -23.23 3.66 -5.79
C PRO A 124 -21.96 3.11 -5.17
N ASP A 125 -22.10 2.38 -4.06
CA ASP A 125 -20.99 1.69 -3.42
C ASP A 125 -20.26 0.84 -4.48
N PRO A 126 -18.98 1.08 -4.70
CA PRO A 126 -18.19 0.33 -5.68
C PRO A 126 -18.17 -1.18 -5.41
N GLY A 127 -18.65 -1.60 -4.26
CA GLY A 127 -18.54 -2.96 -3.78
C GLY A 127 -17.11 -3.34 -3.37
N PRO A 128 -16.95 -4.51 -2.80
CA PRO A 128 -15.63 -5.00 -2.38
C PRO A 128 -14.76 -5.32 -3.60
N ILE A 129 -13.44 -5.12 -3.42
CA ILE A 129 -12.46 -5.52 -4.42
C ILE A 129 -12.36 -7.06 -4.43
N GLU A 130 -12.55 -7.67 -5.58
CA GLU A 130 -12.42 -9.11 -5.74
C GLU A 130 -10.93 -9.49 -5.88
N THR A 131 -10.35 -9.99 -4.81
CA THR A 131 -8.94 -10.43 -4.75
C THR A 131 -8.78 -11.94 -4.84
N GLY A 132 -9.87 -12.70 -4.72
CA GLY A 132 -9.82 -14.15 -4.48
C GLY A 132 -9.33 -14.54 -3.08
N LEU A 133 -9.08 -13.56 -2.21
CA LEU A 133 -8.59 -13.69 -0.84
C LEU A 133 -9.56 -13.03 0.14
N PRO A 134 -9.44 -13.28 1.46
CA PRO A 134 -10.32 -12.66 2.46
C PRO A 134 -10.28 -11.13 2.47
N ILE A 135 -9.13 -10.53 2.12
CA ILE A 135 -8.98 -9.07 2.09
C ILE A 135 -9.63 -8.47 0.82
N ARG A 136 -10.45 -7.42 1.00
CA ARG A 136 -11.22 -6.76 -0.06
C ARG A 136 -10.93 -5.25 -0.19
N ARG A 137 -9.75 -4.86 0.23
CA ARG A 137 -9.18 -3.51 0.16
C ARG A 137 -7.68 -3.64 -0.09
N HIS A 138 -6.99 -2.55 -0.37
CA HIS A 138 -5.53 -2.60 -0.46
C HIS A 138 -4.93 -3.12 0.85
N ALA A 139 -4.07 -4.12 0.73
CA ALA A 139 -3.48 -4.86 1.85
C ALA A 139 -2.35 -4.06 2.50
N LEU A 140 -2.71 -2.96 3.17
CA LEU A 140 -1.81 -2.08 3.92
C LEU A 140 -2.38 -1.81 5.31
N HIS A 141 -1.53 -1.98 6.33
CA HIS A 141 -1.89 -1.77 7.73
C HIS A 141 -0.79 -1.00 8.46
N ALA A 142 -1.15 0.14 9.07
CA ALA A 142 -0.25 0.91 9.93
C ALA A 142 -0.10 0.17 11.27
N CYS A 143 1.00 -0.56 11.46
CA CYS A 143 1.19 -1.40 12.64
C CYS A 143 1.93 -0.71 13.79
N ARG A 144 2.67 0.37 13.49
CA ARG A 144 3.43 1.11 14.51
C ARG A 144 3.52 2.59 14.17
N LEU A 145 3.32 3.43 15.19
CA LEU A 145 3.58 4.86 15.17
C LEU A 145 4.42 5.22 16.40
N ALA A 146 5.52 5.94 16.20
CA ALA A 146 6.30 6.47 17.30
C ALA A 146 6.64 7.93 17.03
N LEU A 147 6.50 8.77 18.06
CA LEU A 147 6.72 10.22 17.97
C LEU A 147 7.07 10.82 19.34
N ALA A 148 7.72 11.97 19.32
CA ALA A 148 7.87 12.78 20.51
C ALA A 148 6.56 13.53 20.80
N HIS A 149 6.08 13.47 22.05
CA HIS A 149 4.89 14.21 22.48
C HIS A 149 5.10 15.72 22.26
N PRO A 150 4.17 16.42 21.60
CA PRO A 150 4.40 17.79 21.14
C PRO A 150 4.63 18.82 22.25
N ILE A 151 4.14 18.54 23.46
CA ILE A 151 4.29 19.44 24.61
C ILE A 151 5.43 18.99 25.53
N THR A 152 5.45 17.70 25.91
CA THR A 152 6.41 17.19 26.91
C THR A 152 7.73 16.75 26.30
N GLY A 153 7.79 16.51 25.01
CA GLY A 153 8.97 15.96 24.32
C GLY A 153 9.24 14.47 24.60
N LEU A 154 8.47 13.81 25.47
CA LEU A 154 8.63 12.41 25.79
C LEU A 154 8.32 11.55 24.56
N TRP A 155 9.16 10.53 24.34
CA TRP A 155 8.95 9.58 23.26
C TRP A 155 7.76 8.67 23.57
N MET A 156 6.84 8.55 22.62
CA MET A 156 5.65 7.72 22.70
C MET A 156 5.62 6.73 21.54
N GLU A 157 5.15 5.53 21.81
CA GLU A 157 5.02 4.48 20.79
C GLU A 157 3.63 3.84 20.90
N PHE A 158 3.00 3.66 19.74
CA PHE A 158 1.69 3.07 19.58
C PHE A 158 1.78 1.88 18.62
N HIS A 159 1.10 0.81 18.95
CA HIS A 159 0.99 -0.39 18.14
C HIS A 159 -0.48 -0.67 17.81
N SER A 160 -0.72 -1.17 16.61
CA SER A 160 -2.03 -1.64 16.17
C SER A 160 -1.93 -3.09 15.74
N SER A 161 -2.78 -3.93 16.30
CA SER A 161 -2.90 -5.34 15.92
C SER A 161 -3.41 -5.46 14.48
N LEU A 162 -3.02 -6.55 13.80
CA LEU A 162 -3.54 -6.84 12.46
C LEU A 162 -5.05 -7.03 12.49
N PRO A 163 -5.79 -6.43 11.55
CA PRO A 163 -7.22 -6.65 11.44
C PRO A 163 -7.53 -8.07 10.94
N PRO A 164 -8.74 -8.60 11.26
CA PRO A 164 -9.10 -9.99 10.96
C PRO A 164 -8.96 -10.38 9.49
N ASP A 165 -9.35 -9.51 8.55
CA ASP A 165 -9.22 -9.72 7.11
C ASP A 165 -7.76 -9.94 6.68
N PHE A 166 -6.83 -9.19 7.28
CA PHE A 166 -5.41 -9.31 7.01
C PHE A 166 -4.83 -10.62 7.58
N VAL A 167 -5.20 -10.97 8.82
CA VAL A 167 -4.79 -12.23 9.48
C VAL A 167 -5.29 -13.44 8.68
N GLN A 168 -6.57 -13.45 8.30
CA GLN A 168 -7.15 -14.53 7.51
C GLN A 168 -6.47 -14.66 6.15
N THR A 169 -6.13 -13.55 5.51
CA THR A 169 -5.41 -13.56 4.23
C THR A 169 -4.03 -14.23 4.38
N ILE A 170 -3.27 -13.89 5.41
CA ILE A 170 -1.98 -14.54 5.69
C ILE A 170 -2.16 -16.04 5.90
N GLN A 171 -3.18 -16.46 6.65
CA GLN A 171 -3.47 -17.89 6.88
C GLN A 171 -3.76 -18.64 5.58
N VAL A 172 -4.58 -18.08 4.70
CA VAL A 172 -4.87 -18.65 3.38
C VAL A 172 -3.60 -18.76 2.54
N LEU A 173 -2.77 -17.71 2.50
CA LEU A 173 -1.52 -17.73 1.74
C LEU A 173 -0.53 -18.78 2.26
N ARG A 174 -0.46 -19.00 3.57
CA ARG A 174 0.35 -20.07 4.20
C ARG A 174 -0.15 -21.47 3.83
N ALA A 175 -1.46 -21.67 3.80
CA ALA A 175 -2.06 -22.95 3.42
C ALA A 175 -1.75 -23.32 1.95
N MET A 176 -1.64 -22.33 1.05
CA MET A 176 -1.26 -22.57 -0.34
C MET A 176 0.16 -23.13 -0.49
N VAL A 177 1.10 -22.74 0.40
CA VAL A 177 2.48 -23.28 0.41
C VAL A 177 2.49 -24.78 0.66
N THR A 178 1.68 -25.27 1.59
CA THR A 178 1.62 -26.69 1.98
C THR A 178 1.10 -27.55 0.83
N THR A 179 0.07 -27.08 0.14
CA THR A 179 -0.55 -27.79 -0.99
C THR A 179 0.38 -27.91 -2.22
N ASP A 180 1.19 -26.88 -2.48
CA ASP A 180 2.17 -26.90 -3.59
C ASP A 180 3.35 -27.85 -3.31
N SER A 181 3.74 -28.00 -2.05
CA SER A 181 4.80 -28.93 -1.64
C SER A 181 4.36 -30.39 -1.80
N GLU A 182 3.09 -30.70 -1.48
CA GLU A 182 2.52 -32.05 -1.62
C GLU A 182 2.31 -32.50 -3.08
N ARG A 183 2.14 -31.55 -4.00
CA ARG A 183 1.98 -31.84 -5.45
C ARG A 183 3.29 -32.07 -6.18
N ARG A 184 4.43 -31.75 -5.57
CA ARG A 184 5.78 -31.91 -6.16
C ARG A 184 6.53 -33.14 -5.63
N THR A 185 5.94 -33.89 -4.71
CA THR A 185 6.40 -35.21 -4.21
C THR A 185 5.60 -36.32 -4.84
#